data_4cc4c4ca2abc217797a92cb18434913d
#
_entry.id   4cc4c4ca2abc217797a92cb18434913d
#
_cell.length_a   1.000
_cell.length_b   1.000
_cell.length_c   1.000
_cell.angle_alpha   90.00
_cell.angle_beta   90.00
_cell.angle_gamma   90.00
#
_symmetry.space_group_name_H-M   'P 1'
#
loop_
_entity.id
_entity.type
_entity.pdbx_description
1 polymer ?
#
loop_
_entity_poly.entity_id
_entity_poly.type
_entity_poly.pdbx_seq_one_letter_code
_entity_poly.pdbx_strand_id
1 'polypeptide(L)'
;MKNNRTNKILEILSVQEKADVVSLAEICHVSQVTMRKDLDGLEDLGLVKRMHGYAMINNTDDLRGRLSYHYEEKRQIAYEASKLVNDNDTIMIENGSCCALLASIIAKEKKNVTIITNSAYIADFIREEDVNIILLGGIYQKDSQCVVGPMIETNASFFHVHYFFIGTDGYSSKTGFTNKDTMRAEAVKSMAKAADEIVVVSESEKFNHVGTVSMNLNNKITVVSDNKLTQEMKDTFIKDGIQVIQGEILCKS
;
A
#
# COMPACT_ATOMS: atom_id res chain seq x y z
N MET A 1 4.07 16.63 15.90
CA MET A 1 2.74 16.74 16.58
C MET A 1 1.55 16.53 15.63
N LYS A 2 1.49 17.14 14.45
CA LYS A 2 0.35 16.99 13.51
C LYS A 2 0.18 15.56 13.01
N ASN A 3 1.25 14.88 12.59
CA ASN A 3 1.20 13.50 12.10
C ASN A 3 0.70 12.47 13.14
N ASN A 4 1.12 12.62 14.40
CA ASN A 4 0.69 11.69 15.46
C ASN A 4 -0.81 11.79 15.77
N ARG A 5 -1.38 12.99 15.61
CA ARG A 5 -2.82 13.23 15.81
C ARG A 5 -3.65 12.70 14.64
N THR A 6 -3.21 12.90 13.42
CA THR A 6 -3.81 12.33 12.22
C THR A 6 -3.97 10.82 12.33
N ASN A 7 -2.90 10.12 12.73
CA ASN A 7 -2.93 8.67 12.93
C ASN A 7 -3.93 8.25 14.01
N LYS A 8 -3.93 8.97 15.15
CA LYS A 8 -4.87 8.68 16.24
C LYS A 8 -6.33 8.85 15.80
N ILE A 9 -6.64 9.86 14.98
CA ILE A 9 -7.97 10.05 14.40
C ILE A 9 -8.33 8.84 13.51
N LEU A 10 -7.43 8.44 12.61
CA LEU A 10 -7.66 7.33 11.69
C LEU A 10 -7.80 5.99 12.44
N GLU A 11 -6.99 5.76 13.47
CA GLU A 11 -7.09 4.58 14.34
C GLU A 11 -8.43 4.51 15.07
N ILE A 12 -8.90 5.61 15.64
CA ILE A 12 -10.23 5.67 16.28
C ILE A 12 -11.32 5.35 15.26
N LEU A 13 -11.27 5.99 14.09
CA LEU A 13 -12.29 5.79 13.04
C LEU A 13 -12.23 4.39 12.43
N SER A 14 -11.06 3.73 12.38
CA SER A 14 -10.94 2.35 11.90
C SER A 14 -11.62 1.34 12.81
N VAL A 15 -11.68 1.63 14.11
CA VAL A 15 -12.32 0.75 15.12
C VAL A 15 -13.80 1.07 15.27
N GLN A 16 -14.15 2.36 15.26
CA GLN A 16 -15.52 2.81 15.55
C GLN A 16 -16.36 3.02 14.28
N GLU A 17 -15.73 2.93 13.09
CA GLU A 17 -16.32 3.22 11.77
C GLU A 17 -16.81 4.67 11.62
N LYS A 18 -17.27 5.28 12.71
CA LYS A 18 -17.82 6.63 12.78
C LYS A 18 -17.60 7.24 14.17
N ALA A 19 -17.16 8.50 14.22
CA ALA A 19 -17.04 9.26 15.47
C ALA A 19 -17.48 10.72 15.29
N ASP A 20 -18.02 11.32 16.35
CA ASP A 20 -18.35 12.75 16.33
C ASP A 20 -17.13 13.64 16.56
N VAL A 21 -17.17 14.86 15.98
CA VAL A 21 -16.06 15.81 16.02
C VAL A 21 -15.69 16.24 17.43
N VAL A 22 -16.67 16.26 18.36
CA VAL A 22 -16.46 16.68 19.75
C VAL A 22 -15.65 15.61 20.48
N SER A 23 -16.08 14.35 20.42
CA SER A 23 -15.39 13.20 21.00
C SER A 23 -13.97 13.05 20.45
N LEU A 24 -13.79 13.18 19.12
CA LEU A 24 -12.46 13.16 18.51
C LEU A 24 -11.55 14.27 19.03
N ALA A 25 -12.10 15.49 19.21
CA ALA A 25 -11.35 16.62 19.74
C ALA A 25 -10.93 16.39 21.19
N GLU A 26 -11.81 15.84 22.03
CA GLU A 26 -11.55 15.48 23.42
C GLU A 26 -10.47 14.40 23.54
N ILE A 27 -10.61 13.28 22.82
CA ILE A 27 -9.64 12.17 22.81
C ILE A 27 -8.26 12.61 22.31
N CYS A 28 -8.23 13.52 21.34
CA CYS A 28 -7.00 14.06 20.77
C CYS A 28 -6.45 15.27 21.53
N HIS A 29 -7.14 15.75 22.57
CA HIS A 29 -6.78 16.91 23.39
C HIS A 29 -6.55 18.19 22.57
N VAL A 30 -7.46 18.48 21.63
CA VAL A 30 -7.43 19.69 20.79
C VAL A 30 -8.79 20.38 20.74
N SER A 31 -8.81 21.64 20.27
CA SER A 31 -10.07 22.33 20.03
C SER A 31 -10.84 21.72 18.87
N GLN A 32 -12.18 21.84 18.88
CA GLN A 32 -13.02 21.41 17.75
C GLN A 32 -12.64 22.10 16.43
N VAL A 33 -12.15 23.34 16.48
CA VAL A 33 -11.67 24.07 15.30
C VAL A 33 -10.43 23.39 14.72
N THR A 34 -9.50 22.99 15.58
CA THR A 34 -8.30 22.23 15.17
C THR A 34 -8.68 20.87 14.61
N MET A 35 -9.60 20.16 15.29
CA MET A 35 -10.09 18.87 14.82
C MET A 35 -10.74 18.96 13.45
N ARG A 36 -11.58 19.97 13.21
CA ARG A 36 -12.18 20.19 11.88
C ARG A 36 -11.14 20.40 10.78
N LYS A 37 -10.08 21.19 11.04
CA LYS A 37 -8.98 21.39 10.09
C LYS A 37 -8.20 20.10 9.81
N ASP A 38 -8.01 19.27 10.83
CA ASP A 38 -7.35 17.98 10.64
C ASP A 38 -8.22 17.03 9.81
N LEU A 39 -9.53 17.01 10.09
CA LEU A 39 -10.49 16.21 9.32
C LEU A 39 -10.66 16.72 7.89
N ASP A 40 -10.61 18.05 7.65
CA ASP A 40 -10.61 18.63 6.29
C ASP A 40 -9.40 18.10 5.51
N GLY A 41 -8.21 18.15 6.10
CA GLY A 41 -7.00 17.62 5.47
C GLY A 41 -7.04 16.10 5.22
N LEU A 42 -7.72 15.34 6.09
CA LEU A 42 -7.92 13.90 5.89
C LEU A 42 -8.99 13.62 4.81
N GLU A 43 -10.00 14.47 4.68
CA GLU A 43 -11.02 14.39 3.63
C GLU A 43 -10.43 14.74 2.26
N ASP A 44 -9.58 15.77 2.18
CA ASP A 44 -8.84 16.13 0.96
C ASP A 44 -7.95 14.99 0.46
N LEU A 45 -7.37 14.23 1.40
CA LEU A 45 -6.63 13.00 1.10
C LEU A 45 -7.56 11.79 0.78
N GLY A 46 -8.89 11.97 0.92
CA GLY A 46 -9.87 10.91 0.73
C GLY A 46 -9.85 9.80 1.78
N LEU A 47 -9.18 10.02 2.92
CA LEU A 47 -9.03 9.03 3.99
C LEU A 47 -10.25 8.94 4.90
N VAL A 48 -10.98 10.04 5.06
CA VAL A 48 -12.24 10.11 5.81
C VAL A 48 -13.32 10.80 4.98
N LYS A 49 -14.57 10.57 5.34
CA LYS A 49 -15.72 11.30 4.85
C LYS A 49 -16.32 12.07 6.01
N ARG A 50 -16.52 13.39 5.83
CA ARG A 50 -17.21 14.22 6.80
C ARG A 50 -18.72 14.25 6.54
N MET A 51 -19.47 14.19 7.61
CA MET A 51 -20.90 14.40 7.62
C MET A 51 -21.22 15.43 8.71
N HIS A 52 -22.47 15.95 8.76
CA HIS A 52 -22.86 16.93 9.77
C HIS A 52 -22.52 16.44 11.18
N GLY A 53 -21.47 17.02 11.81
CA GLY A 53 -21.02 16.71 13.15
C GLY A 53 -20.22 15.42 13.34
N TYR A 54 -20.02 14.61 12.30
CA TYR A 54 -19.33 13.32 12.37
C TYR A 54 -18.26 13.18 11.29
N ALA A 55 -17.27 12.35 11.57
CA ALA A 55 -16.34 11.80 10.59
C ALA A 55 -16.47 10.28 10.56
N MET A 56 -16.31 9.69 9.38
CA MET A 56 -16.27 8.25 9.18
C MET A 56 -15.15 7.88 8.22
N ILE A 57 -14.63 6.68 8.37
CA ILE A 57 -13.64 6.16 7.43
C ILE A 57 -14.34 5.84 6.10
N ASN A 58 -13.69 6.10 5.00
CA ASN A 58 -14.19 5.60 3.72
C ASN A 58 -14.15 4.07 3.72
N ASN A 59 -15.09 3.44 3.03
CA ASN A 59 -15.36 1.99 3.02
C ASN A 59 -14.08 1.14 3.09
N THR A 60 -14.05 0.13 3.95
CA THR A 60 -12.88 -0.71 4.27
C THR A 60 -12.29 -1.49 3.09
N ASP A 61 -13.05 -1.70 1.99
CA ASP A 61 -12.55 -2.32 0.75
C ASP A 61 -11.99 -1.31 -0.26
N ASP A 62 -12.31 -0.02 -0.13
CA ASP A 62 -11.70 1.04 -0.91
C ASP A 62 -10.23 1.21 -0.49
N LEU A 63 -9.33 1.39 -1.45
CA LEU A 63 -7.90 1.61 -1.20
C LEU A 63 -7.66 2.81 -0.28
N ARG A 64 -8.51 3.82 -0.33
CA ARG A 64 -8.48 5.00 0.56
C ARG A 64 -8.67 4.62 2.03
N GLY A 65 -9.67 3.80 2.33
CA GLY A 65 -9.90 3.28 3.69
C GLY A 65 -8.71 2.44 4.18
N ARG A 66 -8.16 1.58 3.31
CA ARG A 66 -6.96 0.78 3.63
C ARG A 66 -5.71 1.62 3.84
N LEU A 67 -5.57 2.77 3.16
CA LEU A 67 -4.47 3.73 3.37
C LEU A 67 -4.49 4.34 4.77
N SER A 68 -5.67 4.59 5.32
CA SER A 68 -5.81 5.27 6.61
C SER A 68 -5.42 4.40 7.80
N TYR A 69 -5.59 3.08 7.69
CA TYR A 69 -5.23 2.14 8.74
C TYR A 69 -3.71 1.93 8.75
N HIS A 70 -3.06 2.07 9.91
CA HIS A 70 -1.61 1.95 10.10
C HIS A 70 -0.77 2.82 9.14
N TYR A 71 -1.22 4.06 8.92
CA TYR A 71 -0.63 4.96 7.92
C TYR A 71 0.88 5.18 8.12
N GLU A 72 1.36 5.36 9.36
CA GLU A 72 2.79 5.60 9.62
C GLU A 72 3.64 4.36 9.34
N GLU A 73 3.18 3.19 9.71
CA GLU A 73 3.85 1.93 9.40
C GLU A 73 3.97 1.76 7.88
N LYS A 74 2.89 1.97 7.15
CA LYS A 74 2.88 1.91 5.68
C LYS A 74 3.79 2.95 5.05
N ARG A 75 3.84 4.15 5.61
CA ARG A 75 4.72 5.20 5.14
C ARG A 75 6.19 4.85 5.35
N GLN A 76 6.54 4.23 6.49
CA GLN A 76 7.89 3.73 6.75
C GLN A 76 8.27 2.62 5.76
N ILE A 77 7.39 1.63 5.55
CA ILE A 77 7.58 0.55 4.58
C ILE A 77 7.81 1.14 3.17
N ALA A 78 6.95 2.06 2.76
CA ALA A 78 7.03 2.70 1.46
C ALA A 78 8.34 3.50 1.28
N TYR A 79 8.77 4.21 2.32
CA TYR A 79 10.04 4.95 2.31
C TYR A 79 11.25 4.02 2.20
N GLU A 80 11.30 2.92 2.96
CA GLU A 80 12.39 1.94 2.85
C GLU A 80 12.40 1.28 1.45
N ALA A 81 11.23 0.92 0.93
CA ALA A 81 11.12 0.34 -0.40
C ALA A 81 11.53 1.32 -1.50
N SER A 82 11.28 2.62 -1.35
CA SER A 82 11.66 3.64 -2.33
C SER A 82 13.16 3.79 -2.52
N LYS A 83 13.98 3.35 -1.56
CA LYS A 83 15.46 3.35 -1.66
C LYS A 83 15.98 2.34 -2.68
N LEU A 84 15.18 1.35 -3.05
CA LEU A 84 15.52 0.38 -4.09
C LEU A 84 15.40 0.97 -5.51
N VAL A 85 14.68 2.09 -5.66
CA VAL A 85 14.41 2.72 -6.95
C VAL A 85 15.35 3.88 -7.19
N ASN A 86 15.93 3.96 -8.38
CA ASN A 86 16.81 5.03 -8.81
C ASN A 86 16.12 5.94 -9.83
N ASP A 87 16.71 7.11 -10.07
CA ASP A 87 16.30 7.96 -11.18
C ASP A 87 16.42 7.19 -12.51
N ASN A 88 15.48 7.45 -13.42
CA ASN A 88 15.34 6.81 -14.74
C ASN A 88 14.91 5.33 -14.72
N ASP A 89 14.56 4.76 -13.57
CA ASP A 89 14.06 3.39 -13.51
C ASP A 89 12.65 3.26 -14.10
N THR A 90 12.40 2.09 -14.67
CA THR A 90 11.04 1.62 -14.98
C THR A 90 10.69 0.50 -14.02
N ILE A 91 9.58 0.67 -13.28
CA ILE A 91 9.14 -0.27 -12.26
C ILE A 91 7.67 -0.65 -12.43
N MET A 92 7.28 -1.80 -11.89
CA MET A 92 5.88 -2.17 -11.74
C MET A 92 5.42 -2.00 -10.30
N ILE A 93 4.17 -1.52 -10.11
CA ILE A 93 3.55 -1.38 -8.80
C ILE A 93 2.11 -1.90 -8.86
N GLU A 94 1.79 -2.87 -7.96
CA GLU A 94 0.45 -3.46 -7.82
C GLU A 94 -0.48 -2.57 -6.98
N ASN A 95 -1.76 -2.91 -6.97
CA ASN A 95 -2.80 -2.21 -6.24
C ASN A 95 -2.79 -2.53 -4.74
N GLY A 96 -2.02 -1.79 -3.95
CA GLY A 96 -1.94 -1.93 -2.50
C GLY A 96 -1.81 -0.59 -1.78
N SER A 97 -2.15 -0.52 -0.51
CA SER A 97 -2.04 0.73 0.26
C SER A 97 -0.58 1.13 0.51
N CYS A 98 0.31 0.19 0.84
CA CYS A 98 1.75 0.46 0.88
C CYS A 98 2.29 0.83 -0.51
N CYS A 99 1.80 0.16 -1.56
CA CYS A 99 2.14 0.44 -2.96
C CYS A 99 1.75 1.86 -3.38
N ALA A 100 0.59 2.35 -2.96
CA ALA A 100 0.16 3.72 -3.26
C ALA A 100 1.06 4.77 -2.59
N LEU A 101 1.44 4.56 -1.32
CA LEU A 101 2.39 5.45 -0.65
C LEU A 101 3.78 5.38 -1.28
N LEU A 102 4.24 4.18 -1.66
CA LEU A 102 5.50 4.00 -2.38
C LEU A 102 5.50 4.78 -3.71
N ALA A 103 4.44 4.64 -4.51
CA ALA A 103 4.29 5.37 -5.75
C ALA A 103 4.34 6.89 -5.55
N SER A 104 3.66 7.41 -4.50
CA SER A 104 3.69 8.83 -4.16
C SER A 104 5.08 9.32 -3.72
N ILE A 105 5.83 8.52 -2.95
CA ILE A 105 7.20 8.89 -2.54
C ILE A 105 8.12 8.92 -3.77
N ILE A 106 8.08 7.87 -4.60
CA ILE A 106 8.90 7.77 -5.82
C ILE A 106 8.59 8.95 -6.76
N ALA A 107 7.31 9.24 -7.01
CA ALA A 107 6.91 10.32 -7.90
C ALA A 107 7.38 11.70 -7.45
N LYS A 108 7.57 11.92 -6.14
CA LYS A 108 8.05 13.18 -5.55
C LYS A 108 9.57 13.29 -5.45
N GLU A 109 10.25 12.17 -5.20
CA GLU A 109 11.67 12.17 -4.84
C GLU A 109 12.60 11.71 -5.96
N LYS A 110 12.06 11.00 -6.96
CA LYS A 110 12.85 10.45 -8.08
C LYS A 110 12.54 11.16 -9.39
N LYS A 111 13.51 11.18 -10.30
CA LYS A 111 13.40 11.85 -11.60
C LYS A 111 13.30 10.85 -12.75
N ASN A 112 12.47 11.18 -13.73
CA ASN A 112 12.33 10.40 -14.97
C ASN A 112 11.93 8.93 -14.74
N VAL A 113 11.24 8.62 -13.65
CA VAL A 113 10.78 7.25 -13.37
C VAL A 113 9.51 6.97 -14.18
N THR A 114 9.40 5.73 -14.66
CA THR A 114 8.16 5.22 -15.26
C THR A 114 7.54 4.19 -14.33
N ILE A 115 6.29 4.42 -13.93
CA ILE A 115 5.50 3.53 -13.08
C ILE A 115 4.47 2.81 -13.94
N ILE A 116 4.59 1.48 -14.06
CA ILE A 116 3.62 0.60 -14.70
C ILE A 116 2.74 0.04 -13.59
N THR A 117 1.42 0.19 -13.69
CA THR A 117 0.50 -0.26 -12.64
C THR A 117 -0.82 -0.79 -13.19
N ASN A 118 -1.43 -1.73 -12.48
CA ASN A 118 -2.83 -2.12 -12.70
C ASN A 118 -3.81 -1.36 -11.80
N SER A 119 -3.34 -0.41 -11.00
CA SER A 119 -4.16 0.38 -10.08
C SER A 119 -4.60 1.70 -10.72
N ALA A 120 -5.88 1.81 -11.03
CA ALA A 120 -6.46 3.09 -11.44
C ALA A 120 -6.38 4.13 -10.31
N TYR A 121 -6.46 3.67 -9.04
CA TYR A 121 -6.27 4.54 -7.88
C TYR A 121 -4.85 5.14 -7.82
N ILE A 122 -3.81 4.31 -7.97
CA ILE A 122 -2.42 4.80 -7.93
C ILE A 122 -2.19 5.79 -9.08
N ALA A 123 -2.65 5.46 -10.28
CA ALA A 123 -2.51 6.34 -11.44
C ALA A 123 -3.17 7.72 -11.21
N ASP A 124 -4.37 7.76 -10.62
CA ASP A 124 -5.04 9.01 -10.26
C ASP A 124 -4.35 9.73 -9.10
N PHE A 125 -3.84 8.98 -8.10
CA PHE A 125 -3.24 9.51 -6.89
C PHE A 125 -1.94 10.28 -7.13
N ILE A 126 -1.17 9.89 -8.17
CA ILE A 126 0.10 10.53 -8.54
C ILE A 126 0.02 11.32 -9.85
N ARG A 127 -1.17 11.58 -10.40
CA ARG A 127 -1.36 12.20 -11.73
C ARG A 127 -0.79 13.62 -11.87
N GLU A 128 -0.69 14.34 -10.75
CA GLU A 128 -0.17 15.74 -10.74
C GLU A 128 1.36 15.79 -10.54
N GLU A 129 2.01 14.64 -10.32
CA GLU A 129 3.45 14.55 -10.09
C GLU A 129 4.20 14.37 -11.43
N ASP A 130 5.47 14.78 -11.47
CA ASP A 130 6.33 14.66 -12.66
C ASP A 130 6.89 13.25 -12.82
N VAL A 131 6.01 12.30 -13.17
CA VAL A 131 6.30 10.87 -13.34
C VAL A 131 5.55 10.30 -14.55
N ASN A 132 6.18 9.39 -15.29
CA ASN A 132 5.49 8.68 -16.36
C ASN A 132 4.63 7.57 -15.79
N ILE A 133 3.36 7.49 -16.20
CA ILE A 133 2.41 6.50 -15.71
C ILE A 133 1.92 5.65 -16.88
N ILE A 134 2.05 4.33 -16.76
CA ILE A 134 1.46 3.36 -17.67
C ILE A 134 0.41 2.56 -16.91
N LEU A 135 -0.87 2.82 -17.17
CA LEU A 135 -1.97 2.06 -16.61
C LEU A 135 -2.30 0.87 -17.50
N LEU A 136 -2.14 -0.34 -16.97
CA LEU A 136 -2.49 -1.57 -17.67
C LEU A 136 -4.00 -1.68 -17.89
N GLY A 137 -4.42 -2.18 -19.05
CA GLY A 137 -5.82 -2.38 -19.39
C GLY A 137 -6.40 -3.71 -18.92
N GLY A 138 -7.73 -3.80 -18.83
CA GLY A 138 -8.44 -5.02 -18.47
C GLY A 138 -9.82 -4.77 -17.87
N ILE A 139 -10.30 -5.66 -17.00
CA ILE A 139 -11.59 -5.55 -16.30
C ILE A 139 -11.41 -4.69 -15.05
N TYR A 140 -12.14 -3.59 -14.97
CA TYR A 140 -12.07 -2.70 -13.80
C TYR A 140 -12.93 -3.21 -12.62
N GLN A 141 -12.28 -3.48 -11.50
CA GLN A 141 -12.93 -3.76 -10.22
C GLN A 141 -13.17 -2.45 -9.47
N LYS A 142 -14.43 -2.06 -9.31
CA LYS A 142 -14.84 -0.76 -8.72
C LYS A 142 -14.40 -0.61 -7.26
N ASP A 143 -14.58 -1.67 -6.45
CA ASP A 143 -14.33 -1.62 -5.01
C ASP A 143 -12.84 -1.52 -4.70
N SER A 144 -12.00 -2.26 -5.41
CA SER A 144 -10.55 -2.22 -5.26
C SER A 144 -9.87 -1.15 -6.11
N GLN A 145 -10.59 -0.53 -7.03
CA GLN A 145 -10.10 0.50 -7.96
C GLN A 145 -8.87 0.04 -8.77
N CYS A 146 -8.87 -1.23 -9.17
CA CYS A 146 -7.80 -1.79 -9.98
C CYS A 146 -8.34 -2.53 -11.20
N VAL A 147 -7.44 -2.83 -12.11
CA VAL A 147 -7.70 -3.59 -13.33
C VAL A 147 -7.18 -5.02 -13.15
N VAL A 148 -7.98 -5.99 -13.58
CA VAL A 148 -7.70 -7.43 -13.48
C VAL A 148 -8.09 -8.15 -14.79
N GLY A 149 -7.88 -9.46 -14.82
CA GLY A 149 -8.32 -10.32 -15.92
C GLY A 149 -7.23 -10.62 -16.94
N PRO A 150 -7.56 -11.43 -17.98
CA PRO A 150 -6.55 -12.02 -18.89
C PRO A 150 -5.77 -10.99 -19.71
N MET A 151 -6.32 -9.79 -19.93
CA MET A 151 -5.61 -8.72 -20.64
C MET A 151 -4.39 -8.21 -19.86
N ILE A 152 -4.34 -8.37 -18.55
CA ILE A 152 -3.18 -7.97 -17.73
C ILE A 152 -1.93 -8.72 -18.20
N GLU A 153 -2.02 -10.04 -18.43
CA GLU A 153 -0.88 -10.83 -18.90
C GLU A 153 -0.34 -10.32 -20.23
N THR A 154 -1.25 -10.10 -21.20
CA THR A 154 -0.87 -9.58 -22.51
C THR A 154 -0.22 -8.20 -22.40
N ASN A 155 -0.83 -7.29 -21.64
CA ASN A 155 -0.29 -5.93 -21.49
C ASN A 155 1.05 -5.92 -20.73
N ALA A 156 1.19 -6.70 -19.67
CA ALA A 156 2.43 -6.79 -18.90
C ALA A 156 3.59 -7.39 -19.72
N SER A 157 3.31 -8.32 -20.65
CA SER A 157 4.32 -8.98 -21.49
C SER A 157 5.07 -8.05 -22.46
N PHE A 158 4.58 -6.82 -22.68
CA PHE A 158 5.31 -5.81 -23.46
C PHE A 158 6.49 -5.20 -22.68
N PHE A 159 6.60 -5.47 -21.37
CA PHE A 159 7.58 -4.85 -20.50
C PHE A 159 8.50 -5.91 -19.91
N HIS A 160 9.69 -5.45 -19.49
CA HIS A 160 10.57 -6.17 -18.60
C HIS A 160 11.12 -5.17 -17.60
N VAL A 161 10.94 -5.44 -16.31
CA VAL A 161 11.37 -4.54 -15.22
C VAL A 161 12.23 -5.27 -14.21
N HIS A 162 13.12 -4.56 -13.53
CA HIS A 162 13.89 -5.17 -12.45
C HIS A 162 13.01 -5.41 -11.23
N TYR A 163 12.22 -4.42 -10.81
CA TYR A 163 11.38 -4.53 -9.62
C TYR A 163 9.88 -4.47 -9.92
N PHE A 164 9.15 -5.40 -9.29
CA PHE A 164 7.71 -5.36 -9.18
C PHE A 164 7.30 -5.32 -7.70
N PHE A 165 6.71 -4.20 -7.26
CA PHE A 165 6.25 -3.98 -5.90
C PHE A 165 4.81 -4.45 -5.74
N ILE A 166 4.55 -5.29 -4.73
CA ILE A 166 3.24 -5.86 -4.46
C ILE A 166 2.86 -5.77 -2.99
N GLY A 167 1.55 -5.76 -2.71
CA GLY A 167 1.01 -6.06 -1.38
C GLY A 167 0.74 -7.54 -1.19
N THR A 168 0.34 -7.91 0.04
CA THR A 168 -0.16 -9.25 0.33
C THR A 168 -1.27 -9.19 1.39
N ASP A 169 -2.13 -10.20 1.43
CA ASP A 169 -3.11 -10.41 2.50
C ASP A 169 -2.65 -11.47 3.52
N GLY A 170 -1.51 -12.12 3.27
CA GLY A 170 -0.95 -13.09 4.19
C GLY A 170 0.21 -13.89 3.61
N TYR A 171 0.85 -14.69 4.48
CA TYR A 171 1.98 -15.56 4.14
C TYR A 171 2.01 -16.81 4.98
N SER A 172 2.44 -17.92 4.39
CA SER A 172 2.94 -19.11 5.10
C SER A 172 3.99 -19.82 4.25
N SER A 173 4.92 -20.56 4.86
CA SER A 173 5.91 -21.37 4.13
C SER A 173 5.27 -22.40 3.20
N LYS A 174 4.02 -22.84 3.49
CA LYS A 174 3.29 -23.81 2.67
C LYS A 174 2.67 -23.20 1.42
N THR A 175 2.12 -21.99 1.52
CA THR A 175 1.32 -21.36 0.45
C THR A 175 2.05 -20.22 -0.25
N GLY A 176 3.17 -19.76 0.30
CA GLY A 176 3.78 -18.51 -0.09
C GLY A 176 2.91 -17.31 0.25
N PHE A 177 3.07 -16.22 -0.47
CA PHE A 177 2.24 -15.02 -0.36
C PHE A 177 0.85 -15.25 -0.94
N THR A 178 -0.17 -14.68 -0.29
CA THR A 178 -1.58 -14.94 -0.61
C THR A 178 -2.38 -13.65 -0.76
N ASN A 179 -3.47 -13.74 -1.53
CA ASN A 179 -4.47 -12.69 -1.69
C ASN A 179 -5.86 -13.24 -1.35
N LYS A 180 -6.81 -12.37 -1.02
CA LYS A 180 -8.21 -12.75 -0.77
C LYS A 180 -9.02 -12.89 -2.07
N ASP A 181 -8.64 -12.19 -3.12
CA ASP A 181 -9.34 -12.12 -4.39
C ASP A 181 -8.57 -12.88 -5.48
N THR A 182 -9.26 -13.82 -6.15
CA THR A 182 -8.67 -14.68 -7.18
C THR A 182 -8.19 -13.89 -8.39
N MET A 183 -8.97 -12.91 -8.85
CA MET A 183 -8.63 -12.12 -10.04
C MET A 183 -7.43 -11.22 -9.79
N ARG A 184 -7.29 -10.66 -8.58
CA ARG A 184 -6.12 -9.88 -8.17
C ARG A 184 -4.89 -10.77 -8.04
N ALA A 185 -5.01 -11.96 -7.43
CA ALA A 185 -3.91 -12.92 -7.35
C ALA A 185 -3.39 -13.29 -8.74
N GLU A 186 -4.28 -13.58 -9.70
CA GLU A 186 -3.89 -13.89 -11.08
C GLU A 186 -3.29 -12.68 -11.81
N ALA A 187 -3.76 -11.47 -11.56
CA ALA A 187 -3.15 -10.24 -12.09
C ALA A 187 -1.70 -10.08 -11.60
N VAL A 188 -1.47 -10.24 -10.28
CA VAL A 188 -0.11 -10.20 -9.69
C VAL A 188 0.78 -11.27 -10.32
N LYS A 189 0.31 -12.51 -10.42
CA LYS A 189 1.05 -13.62 -11.01
C LYS A 189 1.40 -13.37 -12.49
N SER A 190 0.48 -12.76 -13.23
CA SER A 190 0.71 -12.38 -14.63
C SER A 190 1.76 -11.28 -14.77
N MET A 191 1.68 -10.23 -13.95
CA MET A 191 2.65 -9.13 -13.92
C MET A 191 4.02 -9.60 -13.45
N ALA A 192 4.09 -10.54 -12.51
CA ALA A 192 5.34 -11.09 -11.98
C ALA A 192 6.22 -11.75 -13.05
N LYS A 193 5.62 -12.27 -14.14
CA LYS A 193 6.37 -12.85 -15.28
C LYS A 193 7.25 -11.83 -16.00
N ALA A 194 6.93 -10.54 -15.86
CA ALA A 194 7.65 -9.44 -16.51
C ALA A 194 8.69 -8.77 -15.58
N ALA A 195 8.99 -9.36 -14.42
CA ALA A 195 9.89 -8.79 -13.42
C ALA A 195 10.99 -9.77 -13.01
N ASP A 196 12.19 -9.25 -12.72
CA ASP A 196 13.30 -10.06 -12.16
C ASP A 196 13.08 -10.36 -10.68
N GLU A 197 12.68 -9.35 -9.93
CA GLU A 197 12.53 -9.41 -8.48
C GLU A 197 11.18 -8.85 -8.04
N ILE A 198 10.53 -9.58 -7.12
CA ILE A 198 9.31 -9.14 -6.46
C ILE A 198 9.67 -8.52 -5.11
N VAL A 199 9.18 -7.31 -4.88
CA VAL A 199 9.31 -6.63 -3.59
C VAL A 199 7.94 -6.58 -2.91
N VAL A 200 7.76 -7.39 -1.86
CA VAL A 200 6.52 -7.41 -1.07
C VAL A 200 6.57 -6.30 -0.04
N VAL A 201 5.69 -5.32 -0.16
CA VAL A 201 5.59 -4.18 0.76
C VAL A 201 4.34 -4.33 1.63
N SER A 202 4.51 -4.72 2.90
CA SER A 202 3.37 -5.06 3.76
C SER A 202 3.66 -4.87 5.24
N GLU A 203 2.62 -4.54 6.00
CA GLU A 203 2.67 -4.51 7.47
C GLU A 203 2.89 -5.92 8.01
N SER A 204 3.69 -6.01 9.07
CA SER A 204 4.09 -7.27 9.71
C SER A 204 2.91 -8.10 10.22
N GLU A 205 1.82 -7.47 10.65
CA GLU A 205 0.64 -8.16 11.13
C GLU A 205 -0.01 -9.06 10.08
N LYS A 206 0.10 -8.71 8.79
CA LYS A 206 -0.48 -9.50 7.70
C LYS A 206 0.20 -10.86 7.52
N PHE A 207 1.46 -10.99 7.92
CA PHE A 207 2.17 -12.27 7.84
C PHE A 207 1.70 -13.31 8.87
N ASN A 208 0.85 -12.90 9.83
CA ASN A 208 0.17 -13.82 10.76
C ASN A 208 -1.12 -14.43 10.18
N HIS A 209 -1.46 -14.08 8.95
CA HIS A 209 -2.67 -14.54 8.25
C HIS A 209 -2.32 -15.28 6.97
N VAL A 210 -3.28 -16.01 6.44
CA VAL A 210 -3.20 -16.67 5.13
C VAL A 210 -4.47 -16.32 4.37
N GLY A 211 -4.31 -15.71 3.20
CA GLY A 211 -5.41 -15.42 2.30
C GLY A 211 -5.91 -16.68 1.58
N THR A 212 -6.99 -16.54 0.84
CA THR A 212 -7.67 -17.69 0.20
C THR A 212 -6.90 -18.22 -1.03
N VAL A 213 -6.15 -17.35 -1.72
CA VAL A 213 -5.53 -17.67 -3.02
C VAL A 213 -4.02 -17.44 -2.96
N SER A 214 -3.23 -18.48 -3.25
CA SER A 214 -1.78 -18.34 -3.40
C SER A 214 -1.42 -17.59 -4.69
N MET A 215 -0.48 -16.66 -4.60
CA MET A 215 0.03 -15.93 -5.76
C MET A 215 1.08 -16.75 -6.55
N ASN A 216 1.60 -17.85 -6.00
CA ASN A 216 2.57 -18.76 -6.64
C ASN A 216 3.70 -18.02 -7.35
N LEU A 217 4.41 -17.17 -6.64
CA LEU A 217 5.53 -16.39 -7.14
C LEU A 217 6.80 -17.24 -7.20
N ASN A 218 7.48 -17.25 -8.35
CA ASN A 218 8.72 -18.01 -8.58
C ASN A 218 9.94 -17.11 -8.75
N ASN A 219 9.79 -15.82 -8.59
CA ASN A 219 10.85 -14.82 -8.70
C ASN A 219 11.72 -14.80 -7.44
N LYS A 220 12.87 -14.15 -7.50
CA LYS A 220 13.55 -13.67 -6.30
C LYS A 220 12.62 -12.74 -5.54
N ILE A 221 12.52 -12.90 -4.22
CA ILE A 221 11.59 -12.14 -3.38
C ILE A 221 12.35 -11.42 -2.28
N THR A 222 12.04 -10.13 -2.13
CA THR A 222 12.43 -9.30 -1.00
C THR A 222 11.17 -8.81 -0.28
N VAL A 223 11.10 -8.96 1.03
CA VAL A 223 10.05 -8.39 1.89
C VAL A 223 10.56 -7.10 2.50
N VAL A 224 9.78 -6.03 2.35
CA VAL A 224 9.98 -4.77 3.08
C VAL A 224 8.83 -4.60 4.05
N SER A 225 9.12 -4.53 5.36
CA SER A 225 8.11 -4.49 6.41
C SER A 225 8.44 -3.48 7.51
N ASP A 226 7.48 -3.24 8.39
CA ASP A 226 7.64 -2.36 9.55
C ASP A 226 8.55 -2.97 10.64
N ASN A 227 8.88 -2.18 11.63
CA ASN A 227 9.77 -2.55 12.74
C ASN A 227 9.16 -3.54 13.75
N LYS A 228 7.87 -3.90 13.61
CA LYS A 228 7.19 -4.88 14.45
C LYS A 228 7.32 -6.31 13.92
N LEU A 229 7.98 -6.50 12.76
CA LEU A 229 8.24 -7.84 12.22
C LEU A 229 9.07 -8.67 13.22
N THR A 230 8.51 -9.79 13.67
CA THR A 230 9.12 -10.64 14.70
C THR A 230 10.36 -11.37 14.17
N GLN A 231 11.29 -11.72 15.07
CA GLN A 231 12.46 -12.49 14.69
C GLN A 231 12.09 -13.87 14.12
N GLU A 232 11.08 -14.51 14.69
CA GLU A 232 10.55 -15.79 14.19
C GLU A 232 10.10 -15.69 12.72
N MET A 233 9.40 -14.62 12.36
CA MET A 233 8.96 -14.42 10.98
C MET A 233 10.13 -14.13 10.04
N LYS A 234 11.15 -13.36 10.50
CA LYS A 234 12.36 -13.13 9.73
C LYS A 234 13.10 -14.43 9.45
N ASP A 235 13.27 -15.26 10.47
CA ASP A 235 13.94 -16.57 10.36
C ASP A 235 13.17 -17.48 9.39
N THR A 236 11.85 -17.41 9.42
CA THR A 236 10.98 -18.12 8.47
C THR A 236 11.21 -17.64 7.04
N PHE A 237 11.23 -16.34 6.78
CA PHE A 237 11.51 -15.78 5.46
C PHE A 237 12.89 -16.18 4.95
N ILE A 238 13.92 -16.07 5.79
CA ILE A 238 15.30 -16.44 5.43
C ILE A 238 15.39 -17.93 5.07
N LYS A 239 14.74 -18.80 5.86
CA LYS A 239 14.67 -20.24 5.59
C LYS A 239 14.00 -20.54 4.25
N ASP A 240 12.99 -19.78 3.88
CA ASP A 240 12.27 -19.90 2.62
C ASP A 240 12.96 -19.16 1.45
N GLY A 241 14.18 -18.65 1.65
CA GLY A 241 14.99 -18.00 0.62
C GLY A 241 14.58 -16.54 0.31
N ILE A 242 13.80 -15.93 1.19
CA ILE A 242 13.27 -14.58 1.03
C ILE A 242 14.16 -13.58 1.77
N GLN A 243 14.57 -12.51 1.09
CA GLN A 243 15.31 -11.41 1.71
C GLN A 243 14.37 -10.51 2.52
N VAL A 244 14.88 -9.91 3.61
CA VAL A 244 14.09 -9.04 4.49
C VAL A 244 14.78 -7.70 4.67
N ILE A 245 14.05 -6.63 4.39
CA ILE A 245 14.39 -5.24 4.74
C ILE A 245 13.36 -4.78 5.78
N GLN A 246 13.84 -4.37 6.94
CA GLN A 246 12.96 -3.86 7.99
C GLN A 246 13.15 -2.35 8.13
N GLY A 247 12.04 -1.62 8.08
CA GLY A 247 12.04 -0.18 8.28
C GLY A 247 12.57 0.20 9.67
N GLU A 248 13.52 1.12 9.73
CA GLU A 248 13.94 1.74 10.98
C GLU A 248 12.89 2.75 11.45
N ILE A 249 12.78 2.93 12.76
CA ILE A 249 11.94 4.01 13.31
C ILE A 249 12.55 5.32 12.82
N LEU A 250 11.83 6.04 11.94
CA LEU A 250 12.22 7.40 11.59
C LEU A 250 12.13 8.24 12.86
N CYS A 251 13.26 8.37 13.57
CA CYS A 251 13.36 9.31 14.69
C CYS A 251 13.01 10.70 14.15
N LYS A 252 11.97 11.29 14.73
CA LYS A 252 11.54 12.64 14.41
C LYS A 252 12.68 13.61 14.77
N SER A 253 13.37 14.15 13.75
CA SER A 253 14.13 15.39 13.90
C SER A 253 13.18 16.58 14.01
#